data_af3fb5beae4f6d0c074e49fe154cd1f2
#
_entry.id   af3fb5beae4f6d0c074e49fe154cd1f2
#
_cell.length_a   1.000
_cell.length_b   1.000
_cell.length_c   1.000
_cell.angle_alpha   90.00
_cell.angle_beta   90.00
_cell.angle_gamma   90.00
#
_symmetry.space_group_name_H-M   'P 1'
#
loop_
_entity.id
_entity.type
_entity.pdbx_description
1 polymer ?
#
loop_
_entity_poly.entity_id
_entity_poly.type
_entity_poly.pdbx_seq_one_letter_code
_entity_poly.pdbx_strand_id
1 'polypeptide(L)'
;MSGLIVHEWIAASGGSEKVLESMAAAFPDAAIQCLWNDAPGRFGEREVRETWLAKTPLRRRKALALPLMLPTWRLLESPEAHDWTLVSSHLFAHHVGFRNRRDPAPKYVYAHTPARYIWTPELDLRGSNAAVRTVAPLLKSIDRRRAQEPTAIAANSKFVKDRIEATWGREASVIYPPVAVERVQRVDDWRSEVSSSDELTLLDGLPDDFVLGMSRFIPYKRLDLVISAGEAVGLPVVIAGKGPEEERLRALAAQSSVPVHFVIAPSDALLFSLYQAARVLVFPAIEDFGIVPVEAQAAGTPVVTGPIGGQLESLTPGRTGVIAASTDVIDLALAVDEALRLDPFDGFEATARFATARFEDELRAFVT
;
A
#
# COMPACT_ATOMS: atom_id res chain seq x y z
N MET A 1 -11.04 25.86 -11.02
CA MET A 1 -10.82 24.81 -12.06
C MET A 1 -11.53 23.55 -11.60
N SER A 2 -12.47 23.04 -12.38
CA SER A 2 -13.16 21.79 -12.07
C SER A 2 -12.27 20.60 -12.41
N GLY A 3 -12.26 19.59 -11.55
CA GLY A 3 -11.43 18.40 -11.73
C GLY A 3 -12.22 17.09 -11.68
N LEU A 4 -11.65 16.06 -12.25
CA LEU A 4 -12.17 14.70 -12.12
C LEU A 4 -11.08 13.77 -11.60
N ILE A 5 -11.33 13.12 -10.46
CA ILE A 5 -10.47 12.07 -9.92
C ILE A 5 -11.01 10.72 -10.41
N VAL A 6 -10.15 9.88 -10.95
CA VAL A 6 -10.50 8.53 -11.44
C VAL A 6 -9.75 7.50 -10.61
N HIS A 7 -10.46 6.47 -10.13
CA HIS A 7 -9.89 5.37 -9.36
C HIS A 7 -10.48 4.03 -9.80
N GLU A 8 -9.76 2.92 -9.66
CA GLU A 8 -10.26 1.61 -10.13
C GLU A 8 -11.60 1.23 -9.48
N TRP A 9 -11.59 1.02 -8.20
CA TRP A 9 -12.76 0.72 -7.36
C TRP A 9 -12.47 1.17 -5.93
N ILE A 10 -13.49 1.49 -5.18
CA ILE A 10 -13.36 1.92 -3.78
C ILE A 10 -13.70 0.71 -2.90
N ALA A 11 -12.72 0.21 -2.16
CA ALA A 11 -12.90 -0.86 -1.17
C ALA A 11 -13.09 -0.28 0.24
N ALA A 12 -13.60 -1.10 1.16
CA ALA A 12 -13.77 -0.69 2.56
C ALA A 12 -12.44 -0.39 3.27
N SER A 13 -11.33 -0.99 2.82
CA SER A 13 -9.99 -0.75 3.37
C SER A 13 -8.92 -1.00 2.31
N GLY A 14 -7.82 -0.25 2.37
CA GLY A 14 -6.67 -0.42 1.46
C GLY A 14 -5.77 0.81 1.44
N GLY A 15 -4.51 0.61 1.02
CA GLY A 15 -3.54 1.71 0.89
C GLY A 15 -3.90 2.68 -0.24
N SER A 16 -4.42 2.17 -1.36
CA SER A 16 -4.87 2.99 -2.48
C SER A 16 -6.07 3.88 -2.13
N GLU A 17 -6.93 3.41 -1.25
CA GLU A 17 -8.08 4.16 -0.75
C GLU A 17 -7.66 5.30 0.18
N LYS A 18 -6.63 5.10 1.04
CA LYS A 18 -6.03 6.18 1.85
C LYS A 18 -5.43 7.28 0.94
N VAL A 19 -4.76 6.87 -0.14
CA VAL A 19 -4.25 7.82 -1.15
C VAL A 19 -5.39 8.56 -1.84
N LEU A 20 -6.48 7.87 -2.20
CA LEU A 20 -7.65 8.50 -2.81
C LEU A 20 -8.32 9.51 -1.86
N GLU A 21 -8.37 9.24 -0.56
CA GLU A 21 -8.86 10.19 0.45
C GLU A 21 -8.02 11.47 0.45
N SER A 22 -6.69 11.36 0.44
CA SER A 22 -5.81 12.53 0.38
C SER A 22 -5.90 13.26 -0.96
N MET A 23 -6.07 12.54 -2.09
CA MET A 23 -6.37 13.18 -3.38
C MET A 23 -7.68 13.96 -3.32
N ALA A 24 -8.70 13.39 -2.69
CA ALA A 24 -9.98 14.05 -2.50
C ALA A 24 -9.88 15.27 -1.58
N ALA A 25 -9.05 15.23 -0.55
CA ALA A 25 -8.78 16.38 0.32
C ALA A 25 -7.99 17.48 -0.42
N ALA A 26 -7.00 17.11 -1.24
CA ALA A 26 -6.24 18.04 -2.05
C ALA A 26 -7.10 18.81 -3.07
N PHE A 27 -8.16 18.16 -3.59
CA PHE A 27 -9.08 18.72 -4.58
C PHE A 27 -10.55 18.58 -4.12
N PRO A 28 -11.02 19.44 -3.20
CA PRO A 28 -12.34 19.29 -2.58
C PRO A 28 -13.50 19.37 -3.56
N ASP A 29 -13.36 20.10 -4.66
CA ASP A 29 -14.42 20.31 -5.66
C ASP A 29 -14.42 19.25 -6.78
N ALA A 30 -13.46 18.33 -6.79
CA ALA A 30 -13.38 17.31 -7.84
C ALA A 30 -14.36 16.16 -7.58
N ALA A 31 -15.12 15.76 -8.60
CA ALA A 31 -15.92 14.53 -8.57
C ALA A 31 -15.01 13.28 -8.65
N ILE A 32 -15.49 12.16 -8.15
CA ILE A 32 -14.78 10.87 -8.23
C ILE A 32 -15.50 9.95 -9.19
N GLN A 33 -14.75 9.32 -10.10
CA GLN A 33 -15.23 8.27 -11.02
C GLN A 33 -14.52 6.96 -10.68
N CYS A 34 -15.27 5.88 -10.46
CA CYS A 34 -14.71 4.55 -10.22
C CYS A 34 -15.51 3.46 -10.96
N LEU A 35 -14.94 2.24 -11.04
CA LEU A 35 -15.68 1.09 -11.59
C LEU A 35 -16.87 0.73 -10.71
N TRP A 36 -16.68 0.64 -9.40
CA TRP A 36 -17.70 0.44 -8.37
C TRP A 36 -17.21 0.93 -7.01
N ASN A 37 -18.16 1.21 -6.10
CA ASN A 37 -17.89 1.67 -4.75
C ASN A 37 -18.47 0.68 -3.72
N ASP A 38 -17.59 -0.01 -2.96
CA ASP A 38 -17.95 -0.93 -1.89
C ASP A 38 -17.88 -0.25 -0.50
N ALA A 39 -17.65 1.08 -0.44
CA ALA A 39 -17.61 1.89 0.78
C ALA A 39 -18.44 3.18 0.63
N PRO A 40 -19.77 3.07 0.46
CA PRO A 40 -20.65 4.23 0.32
C PRO A 40 -20.54 5.09 1.59
N GLY A 41 -20.48 6.41 1.42
CA GLY A 41 -20.33 7.37 2.51
C GLY A 41 -18.88 7.69 2.89
N ARG A 42 -17.86 6.99 2.37
CA ARG A 42 -16.44 7.27 2.64
C ARG A 42 -16.02 8.71 2.30
N PHE A 43 -16.61 9.27 1.27
CA PHE A 43 -16.31 10.63 0.79
C PHE A 43 -17.40 11.65 1.14
N GLY A 44 -18.23 11.36 2.15
CA GLY A 44 -19.32 12.25 2.59
C GLY A 44 -20.34 12.50 1.47
N GLU A 45 -20.69 13.77 1.25
CA GLU A 45 -21.63 14.19 0.20
C GLU A 45 -20.97 14.37 -1.18
N ARG A 46 -19.67 14.10 -1.30
CA ARG A 46 -18.98 14.23 -2.59
C ARG A 46 -19.58 13.29 -3.61
N GLU A 47 -19.74 13.76 -4.82
CA GLU A 47 -20.23 12.94 -5.93
C GLU A 47 -19.23 11.84 -6.28
N VAL A 48 -19.65 10.57 -6.10
CA VAL A 48 -18.95 9.37 -6.53
C VAL A 48 -19.76 8.68 -7.61
N ARG A 49 -19.23 8.66 -8.81
CA ARG A 49 -19.86 8.08 -9.99
C ARG A 49 -19.31 6.68 -10.22
N GLU A 50 -20.21 5.74 -10.39
CA GLU A 50 -19.89 4.35 -10.68
C GLU A 50 -20.16 4.01 -12.15
N THR A 51 -19.43 3.03 -12.69
CA THR A 51 -19.72 2.52 -14.03
C THR A 51 -20.86 1.49 -14.00
N TRP A 52 -21.30 1.05 -15.19
CA TRP A 52 -22.27 -0.02 -15.33
C TRP A 52 -21.85 -1.33 -14.65
N LEU A 53 -20.54 -1.58 -14.49
CA LEU A 53 -20.00 -2.76 -13.80
C LEU A 53 -20.45 -2.85 -12.34
N ALA A 54 -20.71 -1.73 -11.68
CA ALA A 54 -21.21 -1.66 -10.31
C ALA A 54 -22.56 -2.41 -10.15
N LYS A 55 -23.39 -2.41 -11.20
CA LYS A 55 -24.71 -3.04 -11.21
C LYS A 55 -24.67 -4.53 -11.57
N THR A 56 -23.49 -5.10 -11.76
CA THR A 56 -23.30 -6.51 -12.15
C THR A 56 -22.70 -7.35 -11.02
N PRO A 57 -22.91 -8.69 -11.01
CA PRO A 57 -22.23 -9.59 -10.08
C PRO A 57 -20.70 -9.60 -10.22
N LEU A 58 -20.16 -9.05 -11.30
CA LEU A 58 -18.73 -9.01 -11.60
C LEU A 58 -17.94 -8.14 -10.60
N ARG A 59 -18.59 -7.14 -9.94
CA ARG A 59 -17.96 -6.35 -8.87
C ARG A 59 -17.37 -7.24 -7.74
N ARG A 60 -18.00 -8.39 -7.48
CA ARG A 60 -17.54 -9.35 -6.47
C ARG A 60 -16.50 -10.35 -7.00
N ARG A 61 -16.24 -10.35 -8.32
CA ARG A 61 -15.34 -11.30 -9.01
C ARG A 61 -14.37 -10.54 -9.91
N LYS A 62 -13.47 -9.79 -9.29
CA LYS A 62 -12.53 -8.87 -9.97
C LYS A 62 -11.78 -9.51 -11.14
N ALA A 63 -11.36 -10.77 -11.01
CA ALA A 63 -10.68 -11.49 -12.08
C ALA A 63 -11.58 -11.70 -13.34
N LEU A 64 -12.87 -11.97 -13.15
CA LEU A 64 -13.81 -12.12 -14.26
C LEU A 64 -14.23 -10.78 -14.87
N ALA A 65 -14.17 -9.69 -14.09
CA ALA A 65 -14.45 -8.34 -14.57
C ALA A 65 -13.31 -7.79 -15.48
N LEU A 66 -12.11 -8.32 -15.36
CA LEU A 66 -10.90 -7.78 -15.98
C LEU A 66 -11.02 -7.48 -17.49
N PRO A 67 -11.52 -8.41 -18.34
CA PRO A 67 -11.64 -8.15 -19.77
C PRO A 67 -12.60 -7.00 -20.10
N LEU A 68 -13.55 -6.71 -19.20
CA LEU A 68 -14.55 -5.66 -19.36
C LEU A 68 -14.08 -4.31 -18.80
N MET A 69 -13.08 -4.29 -17.92
CA MET A 69 -12.57 -3.03 -17.35
C MET A 69 -11.94 -2.15 -18.42
N LEU A 70 -11.16 -2.73 -19.35
CA LEU A 70 -10.50 -1.96 -20.40
C LEU A 70 -11.50 -1.22 -21.31
N PRO A 71 -12.48 -1.89 -21.94
CA PRO A 71 -13.48 -1.16 -22.74
C PRO A 71 -14.32 -0.22 -21.88
N THR A 72 -14.63 -0.56 -20.63
CA THR A 72 -15.37 0.33 -19.73
C THR A 72 -14.64 1.66 -19.56
N TRP A 73 -13.34 1.64 -19.26
CA TRP A 73 -12.55 2.86 -19.14
C TRP A 73 -12.50 3.70 -20.42
N ARG A 74 -12.51 3.06 -21.58
CA ARG A 74 -12.43 3.75 -22.89
C ARG A 74 -13.74 4.33 -23.38
N LEU A 75 -14.86 3.79 -22.93
CA LEU A 75 -16.19 4.13 -23.40
C LEU A 75 -16.97 5.01 -22.43
N LEU A 76 -16.29 5.58 -21.41
CA LEU A 76 -16.93 6.50 -20.50
C LEU A 76 -17.43 7.76 -21.24
N GLU A 77 -18.46 8.35 -20.70
CA GLU A 77 -18.88 9.70 -21.04
C GLU A 77 -18.49 10.63 -19.91
N SER A 78 -17.86 11.74 -20.24
CA SER A 78 -17.65 12.80 -19.27
C SER A 78 -19.00 13.48 -19.03
N PRO A 79 -19.53 13.47 -17.81
CA PRO A 79 -20.84 14.05 -17.53
C PRO A 79 -20.82 15.58 -17.61
N GLU A 80 -19.68 16.20 -17.34
CA GLU A 80 -19.47 17.64 -17.36
C GLU A 80 -18.11 18.01 -17.92
N ALA A 81 -17.95 19.25 -18.34
CA ALA A 81 -16.62 19.76 -18.68
C ALA A 81 -15.80 19.88 -17.42
N HIS A 82 -14.60 19.29 -17.44
CA HIS A 82 -13.60 19.44 -16.40
C HIS A 82 -12.27 19.85 -17.02
N ASP A 83 -11.48 20.60 -16.26
CA ASP A 83 -10.24 21.20 -16.74
C ASP A 83 -9.07 20.22 -16.71
N TRP A 84 -9.13 19.20 -15.85
CA TRP A 84 -8.11 18.17 -15.70
C TRP A 84 -8.71 16.84 -15.17
N THR A 85 -7.99 15.75 -15.46
CA THR A 85 -8.30 14.40 -14.94
C THR A 85 -7.09 13.90 -14.17
N LEU A 86 -7.26 13.59 -12.87
CA LEU A 86 -6.26 12.92 -12.04
C LEU A 86 -6.63 11.45 -11.85
N VAL A 87 -5.75 10.55 -12.20
CA VAL A 87 -6.00 9.09 -12.16
C VAL A 87 -5.15 8.45 -11.08
N SER A 88 -5.77 7.83 -10.09
CA SER A 88 -5.15 6.93 -9.12
C SER A 88 -5.19 5.51 -9.69
N SER A 89 -4.07 5.01 -10.19
CA SER A 89 -4.03 3.75 -10.96
C SER A 89 -3.16 2.69 -10.29
N HIS A 90 -3.75 1.53 -10.04
CA HIS A 90 -3.03 0.32 -9.62
C HIS A 90 -3.30 -0.87 -10.54
N LEU A 91 -4.07 -0.62 -11.61
CA LEU A 91 -4.43 -1.61 -12.60
C LEU A 91 -4.55 -0.97 -14.00
N PHE A 92 -5.74 -0.56 -14.42
CA PHE A 92 -6.04 -0.03 -15.76
C PHE A 92 -6.80 1.30 -15.74
N ALA A 93 -6.98 1.96 -14.59
CA ALA A 93 -7.68 3.25 -14.56
C ALA A 93 -7.01 4.31 -15.45
N HIS A 94 -5.68 4.25 -15.63
CA HIS A 94 -4.95 5.14 -16.53
C HIS A 94 -5.36 5.00 -18.01
N HIS A 95 -6.10 3.93 -18.38
CA HIS A 95 -6.71 3.78 -19.69
C HIS A 95 -7.93 4.70 -19.90
N VAL A 96 -8.39 5.41 -18.87
CA VAL A 96 -9.58 6.27 -18.98
C VAL A 96 -9.52 7.19 -20.19
N GLY A 97 -10.66 7.26 -20.87
CA GLY A 97 -10.91 8.17 -21.99
C GLY A 97 -12.40 8.44 -22.10
N PHE A 98 -12.76 9.57 -22.68
CA PHE A 98 -14.14 10.02 -22.76
C PHE A 98 -14.56 10.11 -24.23
N ARG A 99 -15.55 9.29 -24.65
CA ARG A 99 -15.99 9.20 -26.03
C ARG A 99 -16.74 10.44 -26.52
N ASN A 100 -17.31 11.21 -25.60
CA ASN A 100 -18.05 12.44 -25.90
C ASN A 100 -17.17 13.72 -25.90
N ARG A 101 -15.83 13.59 -25.71
CA ARG A 101 -14.91 14.73 -25.76
C ARG A 101 -13.96 14.60 -26.95
N ARG A 102 -13.97 15.61 -27.85
CA ARG A 102 -13.02 15.69 -28.97
C ARG A 102 -11.66 16.19 -28.51
N ASP A 103 -11.64 17.09 -27.51
CA ASP A 103 -10.43 17.65 -26.91
C ASP A 103 -10.43 17.27 -25.42
N PRO A 104 -9.74 16.19 -25.05
CA PRO A 104 -9.70 15.73 -23.69
C PRO A 104 -8.88 16.68 -22.81
N ALA A 105 -9.35 16.93 -21.59
CA ALA A 105 -8.57 17.64 -20.60
C ALA A 105 -7.25 16.94 -20.29
N PRO A 106 -6.19 17.68 -19.88
CA PRO A 106 -4.93 17.09 -19.43
C PRO A 106 -5.18 15.94 -18.44
N LYS A 107 -4.48 14.83 -18.67
CA LYS A 107 -4.57 13.63 -17.86
C LYS A 107 -3.29 13.42 -17.08
N TYR A 108 -3.38 13.43 -15.77
CA TYR A 108 -2.31 13.17 -14.83
C TYR A 108 -2.53 11.80 -14.20
N VAL A 109 -1.48 10.99 -14.08
CA VAL A 109 -1.59 9.64 -13.51
C VAL A 109 -0.69 9.52 -12.31
N TYR A 110 -1.27 9.23 -11.15
CA TYR A 110 -0.57 8.74 -9.99
C TYR A 110 -0.61 7.21 -10.02
N ALA A 111 0.51 6.60 -10.35
CA ALA A 111 0.62 5.16 -10.49
C ALA A 111 1.10 4.51 -9.19
N HIS A 112 0.25 3.70 -8.57
CA HIS A 112 0.67 2.85 -7.45
C HIS A 112 1.60 1.74 -7.95
N THR A 113 1.35 1.23 -9.14
CA THR A 113 2.18 0.27 -9.86
C THR A 113 1.58 0.00 -11.25
N PRO A 114 2.35 -0.30 -12.28
CA PRO A 114 1.86 -1.03 -13.46
C PRO A 114 1.26 -2.38 -13.05
N ALA A 115 0.19 -2.81 -13.73
CA ALA A 115 -0.59 -4.01 -13.39
C ALA A 115 0.28 -5.24 -13.11
N ARG A 116 0.51 -5.59 -11.84
CA ARG A 116 1.47 -6.62 -11.41
C ARG A 116 1.25 -7.96 -12.10
N TYR A 117 0.01 -8.43 -12.21
CA TYR A 117 -0.26 -9.75 -12.77
C TYR A 117 -0.01 -9.88 -14.27
N ILE A 118 0.21 -8.78 -15.00
CA ILE A 118 0.69 -8.86 -16.39
C ILE A 118 2.16 -8.51 -16.51
N TRP A 119 2.68 -7.59 -15.66
CA TRP A 119 4.06 -7.11 -15.78
C TRP A 119 5.06 -7.83 -14.88
N THR A 120 4.64 -8.20 -13.66
CA THR A 120 5.46 -8.87 -12.63
C THR A 120 4.68 -10.01 -11.98
N PRO A 121 4.28 -11.06 -12.76
CA PRO A 121 3.44 -12.14 -12.27
C PRO A 121 4.06 -12.95 -11.12
N GLU A 122 5.38 -12.88 -10.97
CA GLU A 122 6.12 -13.46 -9.85
C GLU A 122 5.77 -12.83 -8.50
N LEU A 123 5.35 -11.56 -8.49
CA LEU A 123 4.90 -10.84 -7.30
C LEU A 123 3.38 -10.93 -7.07
N ASP A 124 2.65 -11.59 -7.98
CA ASP A 124 1.20 -11.72 -7.87
C ASP A 124 0.71 -13.05 -8.43
N LEU A 125 0.39 -13.99 -7.53
CA LEU A 125 -0.06 -15.35 -7.89
C LEU A 125 -1.24 -15.39 -8.88
N ARG A 126 -2.03 -14.31 -9.00
CA ARG A 126 -3.09 -14.19 -9.99
C ARG A 126 -2.57 -14.16 -11.43
N GLY A 127 -1.31 -13.75 -11.62
CA GLY A 127 -0.63 -13.77 -12.91
C GLY A 127 -0.12 -15.14 -13.35
N SER A 128 -0.10 -16.13 -12.47
CA SER A 128 0.37 -17.50 -12.77
C SER A 128 -0.62 -18.33 -13.58
N ASN A 129 -1.87 -17.89 -13.73
CA ASN A 129 -2.91 -18.58 -14.50
C ASN A 129 -2.54 -18.64 -15.99
N ALA A 130 -2.63 -19.83 -16.60
CA ALA A 130 -2.30 -20.07 -18.00
C ALA A 130 -3.10 -19.15 -18.97
N ALA A 131 -4.39 -18.89 -18.68
CA ALA A 131 -5.21 -18.00 -19.50
C ALA A 131 -4.70 -16.54 -19.46
N VAL A 132 -4.28 -16.06 -18.29
CA VAL A 132 -3.67 -14.72 -18.15
C VAL A 132 -2.36 -14.66 -18.93
N ARG A 133 -1.51 -15.69 -18.84
CA ARG A 133 -0.24 -15.75 -19.56
C ARG A 133 -0.42 -15.69 -21.09
N THR A 134 -1.45 -16.35 -21.62
CA THR A 134 -1.76 -16.33 -23.08
C THR A 134 -2.14 -14.96 -23.56
N VAL A 135 -2.93 -14.17 -22.81
CA VAL A 135 -3.38 -12.85 -23.22
C VAL A 135 -2.45 -11.72 -22.79
N ALA A 136 -1.48 -11.99 -21.90
CA ALA A 136 -0.57 -11.00 -21.34
C ALA A 136 0.20 -10.18 -22.41
N PRO A 137 0.72 -10.75 -23.52
CA PRO A 137 1.41 -9.97 -24.55
C PRO A 137 0.52 -8.91 -25.18
N LEU A 138 -0.75 -9.24 -25.47
CA LEU A 138 -1.71 -8.30 -25.99
C LEU A 138 -2.04 -7.21 -24.96
N LEU A 139 -2.29 -7.61 -23.72
CA LEU A 139 -2.57 -6.67 -22.63
C LEU A 139 -1.40 -5.71 -22.39
N LYS A 140 -0.16 -6.21 -22.39
CA LYS A 140 1.06 -5.39 -22.26
C LYS A 140 1.18 -4.36 -23.41
N SER A 141 0.86 -4.76 -24.65
CA SER A 141 0.88 -3.86 -25.78
C SER A 141 -0.16 -2.75 -25.66
N ILE A 142 -1.39 -3.10 -25.29
CA ILE A 142 -2.47 -2.13 -25.04
C ILE A 142 -2.09 -1.21 -23.89
N ASP A 143 -1.63 -1.77 -22.77
CA ASP A 143 -1.26 -1.03 -21.57
C ASP A 143 -0.15 -0.01 -21.85
N ARG A 144 0.94 -0.43 -22.52
CA ARG A 144 2.03 0.45 -22.94
C ARG A 144 1.55 1.58 -23.85
N ARG A 145 0.65 1.28 -24.81
CA ARG A 145 0.07 2.30 -25.68
C ARG A 145 -0.76 3.32 -24.90
N ARG A 146 -1.55 2.88 -23.91
CA ARG A 146 -2.39 3.77 -23.09
C ARG A 146 -1.57 4.62 -22.13
N ALA A 147 -0.47 4.10 -21.65
CA ALA A 147 0.49 4.85 -20.82
C ALA A 147 1.18 6.00 -21.57
N GLN A 148 1.04 6.12 -22.91
CA GLN A 148 1.52 7.27 -23.67
C GLN A 148 0.55 8.46 -23.67
N GLU A 149 -0.71 8.26 -23.25
CA GLU A 149 -1.75 9.29 -23.29
C GLU A 149 -1.67 10.33 -22.16
N PRO A 150 -1.22 10.00 -20.92
CA PRO A 150 -1.10 10.98 -19.86
C PRO A 150 -0.14 12.12 -20.18
N THR A 151 -0.50 13.34 -19.78
CA THR A 151 0.37 14.52 -19.80
C THR A 151 1.61 14.29 -18.93
N ALA A 152 1.39 13.80 -17.70
CA ALA A 152 2.44 13.45 -16.76
C ALA A 152 2.07 12.21 -15.93
N ILE A 153 3.10 11.51 -15.42
CA ILE A 153 2.96 10.35 -14.55
C ILE A 153 3.78 10.59 -13.28
N ALA A 154 3.19 10.33 -12.12
CA ALA A 154 3.87 10.24 -10.84
C ALA A 154 3.81 8.79 -10.33
N ALA A 155 4.91 8.31 -9.79
CA ALA A 155 5.05 7.02 -9.13
C ALA A 155 5.04 7.20 -7.61
N ASN A 156 4.56 6.22 -6.87
CA ASN A 156 4.55 6.23 -5.41
C ASN A 156 5.93 5.94 -4.76
N SER A 157 6.94 5.61 -5.57
CA SER A 157 8.31 5.31 -5.14
C SER A 157 9.28 5.35 -6.34
N LYS A 158 10.57 5.42 -6.09
CA LYS A 158 11.61 5.24 -7.12
C LYS A 158 11.54 3.82 -7.70
N PHE A 159 11.29 2.83 -6.86
CA PHE A 159 11.11 1.45 -7.28
C PHE A 159 9.97 1.27 -8.30
N VAL A 160 8.84 1.96 -8.11
CA VAL A 160 7.75 1.96 -9.09
C VAL A 160 8.07 2.84 -10.29
N LYS A 161 8.76 3.97 -10.12
CA LYS A 161 9.26 4.79 -11.23
C LYS A 161 10.09 3.96 -12.21
N ASP A 162 11.08 3.21 -11.70
CA ASP A 162 11.94 2.36 -12.53
C ASP A 162 11.12 1.28 -13.26
N ARG A 163 10.10 0.72 -12.58
CA ARG A 163 9.16 -0.22 -13.21
C ARG A 163 8.33 0.43 -14.31
N ILE A 164 7.88 1.68 -14.14
CA ILE A 164 7.15 2.44 -15.15
C ILE A 164 8.03 2.66 -16.37
N GLU A 165 9.28 3.07 -16.18
CA GLU A 165 10.25 3.25 -17.26
C GLU A 165 10.48 1.94 -18.02
N ALA A 166 10.70 0.83 -17.31
CA ALA A 166 10.94 -0.47 -17.91
C ALA A 166 9.69 -1.06 -18.64
N THR A 167 8.49 -0.84 -18.12
CA THR A 167 7.27 -1.46 -18.65
C THR A 167 6.54 -0.57 -19.65
N TRP A 168 6.35 0.69 -19.34
CA TRP A 168 5.61 1.65 -20.16
C TRP A 168 6.49 2.48 -21.08
N GLY A 169 7.81 2.55 -20.82
CA GLY A 169 8.74 3.40 -21.57
C GLY A 169 8.44 4.89 -21.38
N ARG A 170 8.00 5.28 -20.18
CA ARG A 170 7.65 6.65 -19.80
C ARG A 170 8.46 7.09 -18.59
N GLU A 171 8.90 8.33 -18.61
CA GLU A 171 9.39 8.99 -17.42
C GLU A 171 8.26 9.23 -16.41
N ALA A 172 8.60 9.15 -15.12
CA ALA A 172 7.70 9.47 -14.02
C ALA A 172 8.43 10.31 -12.97
N SER A 173 7.74 11.27 -12.36
CA SER A 173 8.16 11.89 -11.11
C SER A 173 7.90 10.94 -9.95
N VAL A 174 8.48 11.20 -8.78
CA VAL A 174 8.16 10.46 -7.55
C VAL A 174 7.39 11.38 -6.61
N ILE A 175 6.21 10.94 -6.20
CA ILE A 175 5.41 11.55 -5.14
C ILE A 175 5.11 10.43 -4.15
N TYR A 176 5.77 10.44 -2.99
CA TYR A 176 5.54 9.41 -1.98
C TYR A 176 4.11 9.45 -1.45
N PRO A 177 3.48 8.30 -1.20
CA PRO A 177 2.09 8.25 -0.75
C PRO A 177 1.94 8.86 0.65
N PRO A 178 0.75 9.37 0.98
CA PRO A 178 0.48 9.95 2.28
C PRO A 178 0.47 8.87 3.35
N VAL A 179 1.18 9.13 4.44
CA VAL A 179 1.10 8.35 5.68
C VAL A 179 0.70 9.31 6.79
N ALA A 180 -0.24 8.89 7.64
CA ALA A 180 -0.77 9.74 8.71
C ALA A 180 0.24 9.82 9.89
N VAL A 181 1.49 10.24 9.58
CA VAL A 181 2.59 10.31 10.57
C VAL A 181 2.25 11.24 11.72
N GLU A 182 1.58 12.36 11.43
CA GLU A 182 1.14 13.32 12.44
C GLU A 182 0.12 12.70 13.42
N ARG A 183 -0.71 11.78 12.93
CA ARG A 183 -1.66 11.05 13.77
C ARG A 183 -0.92 10.12 14.73
N VAL A 184 0.08 9.38 14.24
CA VAL A 184 0.88 8.46 15.06
C VAL A 184 1.61 9.24 16.17
N GLN A 185 2.16 10.40 15.83
CA GLN A 185 2.95 11.26 16.70
C GLN A 185 2.12 12.09 17.72
N ARG A 186 0.81 12.26 17.46
CA ARG A 186 -0.06 13.09 18.30
C ARG A 186 -0.34 12.48 19.68
N VAL A 187 -0.13 11.18 19.81
CA VAL A 187 -0.43 10.41 21.03
C VAL A 187 0.87 9.85 21.60
N ASP A 188 1.25 10.31 22.77
CA ASP A 188 2.48 9.87 23.45
C ASP A 188 2.43 8.39 23.86
N ASP A 189 1.26 7.92 24.29
CA ASP A 189 1.00 6.53 24.68
C ASP A 189 -0.28 6.02 24.03
N TRP A 190 -0.14 5.29 22.94
CA TRP A 190 -1.27 4.71 22.21
C TRP A 190 -2.04 3.65 22.99
N ARG A 191 -1.44 3.06 24.02
CA ARG A 191 -2.14 2.14 24.91
C ARG A 191 -3.32 2.84 25.60
N SER A 192 -3.18 4.12 25.96
CA SER A 192 -4.24 4.91 26.58
C SER A 192 -5.45 5.15 25.68
N GLU A 193 -5.27 5.05 24.35
CA GLU A 193 -6.32 5.21 23.34
C GLU A 193 -7.06 3.89 23.02
N VAL A 194 -6.59 2.76 23.54
CA VAL A 194 -7.26 1.47 23.36
C VAL A 194 -8.51 1.41 24.21
N SER A 195 -9.69 1.43 23.58
CA SER A 195 -10.98 1.48 24.27
C SER A 195 -11.58 0.09 24.54
N SER A 196 -11.12 -0.96 23.85
CA SER A 196 -11.60 -2.33 24.01
C SER A 196 -10.91 -3.02 25.18
N SER A 197 -11.71 -3.53 26.15
CA SER A 197 -11.20 -4.33 27.26
C SER A 197 -10.48 -5.60 26.81
N ASP A 198 -10.95 -6.21 25.73
CA ASP A 198 -10.35 -7.43 25.17
C ASP A 198 -8.98 -7.12 24.56
N GLU A 199 -8.86 -5.99 23.86
CA GLU A 199 -7.58 -5.52 23.31
C GLU A 199 -6.61 -5.12 24.41
N LEU A 200 -7.07 -4.48 25.49
CA LEU A 200 -6.23 -4.17 26.66
C LEU A 200 -5.73 -5.46 27.33
N THR A 201 -6.61 -6.44 27.56
CA THR A 201 -6.23 -7.74 28.13
C THR A 201 -5.21 -8.45 27.24
N LEU A 202 -5.36 -8.34 25.91
CA LEU A 202 -4.41 -8.90 24.96
C LEU A 202 -3.05 -8.21 25.08
N LEU A 203 -3.01 -6.88 25.15
CA LEU A 203 -1.77 -6.10 25.34
C LEU A 203 -1.06 -6.48 26.63
N ASP A 204 -1.81 -6.64 27.73
CA ASP A 204 -1.26 -7.05 29.03
C ASP A 204 -0.65 -8.46 29.03
N GLY A 205 -1.09 -9.31 28.11
CA GLY A 205 -0.57 -10.66 27.93
C GLY A 205 0.59 -10.77 26.96
N LEU A 206 1.00 -9.68 26.30
CA LEU A 206 2.17 -9.69 25.40
C LEU A 206 3.48 -9.58 26.20
N PRO A 207 4.58 -10.13 25.69
CA PRO A 207 5.90 -9.93 26.27
C PRO A 207 6.37 -8.47 26.16
N ASP A 208 7.20 -8.03 27.11
CA ASP A 208 7.77 -6.67 27.09
C ASP A 208 8.70 -6.42 25.90
N ASP A 209 9.47 -7.45 25.52
CA ASP A 209 10.38 -7.41 24.38
C ASP A 209 9.92 -8.39 23.30
N PHE A 210 9.63 -7.92 22.10
CA PHE A 210 9.24 -8.76 20.97
C PHE A 210 9.62 -8.20 19.62
N VAL A 211 9.72 -9.11 18.65
CA VAL A 211 9.79 -8.82 17.22
C VAL A 211 8.37 -8.71 16.67
N LEU A 212 8.07 -7.63 15.95
CA LEU A 212 6.75 -7.43 15.35
C LEU A 212 6.75 -7.80 13.85
N GLY A 213 5.78 -8.58 13.43
CA GLY A 213 5.38 -8.73 12.04
C GLY A 213 3.97 -8.21 11.83
N MET A 214 3.79 -7.22 10.96
CA MET A 214 2.47 -6.64 10.67
C MET A 214 2.18 -6.64 9.18
N SER A 215 1.12 -7.34 8.76
CA SER A 215 0.60 -7.29 7.39
C SER A 215 -0.71 -8.07 7.25
N ARG A 216 -1.27 -8.07 6.03
CA ARG A 216 -2.25 -9.07 5.64
C ARG A 216 -1.60 -10.45 5.59
N PHE A 217 -2.29 -11.48 6.09
CA PHE A 217 -1.78 -12.86 6.07
C PHE A 217 -1.95 -13.50 4.69
N ILE A 218 -1.08 -13.13 3.77
CA ILE A 218 -1.01 -13.66 2.40
C ILE A 218 0.43 -14.04 2.05
N PRO A 219 0.67 -15.04 1.17
CA PRO A 219 1.97 -15.68 1.01
C PRO A 219 3.14 -14.72 0.74
N TYR A 220 2.98 -13.73 -0.14
CA TYR A 220 4.08 -12.84 -0.51
C TYR A 220 4.50 -11.87 0.60
N LYS A 221 3.70 -11.75 1.69
CA LYS A 221 4.06 -10.96 2.86
C LYS A 221 5.11 -11.60 3.75
N ARG A 222 5.34 -12.90 3.57
CA ARG A 222 6.43 -13.64 4.20
C ARG A 222 6.48 -13.49 5.72
N LEU A 223 5.31 -13.52 6.39
CA LEU A 223 5.25 -13.50 7.86
C LEU A 223 5.87 -14.75 8.50
N ASP A 224 6.03 -15.81 7.73
CA ASP A 224 6.83 -16.97 8.09
C ASP A 224 8.28 -16.61 8.44
N LEU A 225 8.89 -15.71 7.67
CA LEU A 225 10.27 -15.24 7.92
C LEU A 225 10.37 -14.37 9.18
N VAL A 226 9.31 -13.68 9.56
CA VAL A 226 9.30 -12.91 10.82
C VAL A 226 9.38 -13.86 12.02
N ILE A 227 8.61 -14.96 11.99
CA ILE A 227 8.65 -16.00 13.04
C ILE A 227 10.06 -16.59 13.11
N SER A 228 10.62 -16.99 11.96
CA SER A 228 11.95 -17.59 11.90
C SER A 228 13.08 -16.61 12.33
N ALA A 229 12.95 -15.31 12.01
CA ALA A 229 13.92 -14.31 12.45
C ALA A 229 13.87 -14.10 13.97
N GLY A 230 12.66 -13.99 14.56
CA GLY A 230 12.50 -13.90 16.01
C GLY A 230 13.05 -15.13 16.74
N GLU A 231 12.78 -16.33 16.22
CA GLU A 231 13.35 -17.58 16.74
C GLU A 231 14.87 -17.58 16.69
N ALA A 232 15.48 -17.14 15.58
CA ALA A 232 16.93 -17.11 15.41
C ALA A 232 17.65 -16.13 16.37
N VAL A 233 16.98 -15.05 16.78
CA VAL A 233 17.52 -14.10 17.78
C VAL A 233 17.05 -14.38 19.20
N GLY A 234 16.21 -15.41 19.42
CA GLY A 234 15.71 -15.81 20.73
C GLY A 234 14.68 -14.86 21.34
N LEU A 235 13.99 -14.04 20.55
CA LEU A 235 12.96 -13.11 21.00
C LEU A 235 11.55 -13.62 20.70
N PRO A 236 10.57 -13.39 21.58
CA PRO A 236 9.17 -13.59 21.28
C PRO A 236 8.74 -12.84 20.02
N VAL A 237 7.73 -13.35 19.33
CA VAL A 237 7.22 -12.77 18.09
C VAL A 237 5.74 -12.41 18.24
N VAL A 238 5.37 -11.22 17.79
CA VAL A 238 3.97 -10.80 17.66
C VAL A 238 3.64 -10.67 16.17
N ILE A 239 2.64 -11.41 15.71
CA ILE A 239 2.14 -11.37 14.33
C ILE A 239 0.77 -10.68 14.32
N ALA A 240 0.71 -9.47 13.75
CA ALA A 240 -0.50 -8.66 13.71
C ALA A 240 -1.10 -8.60 12.29
N GLY A 241 -2.44 -8.71 12.19
CA GLY A 241 -3.17 -8.62 10.93
C GLY A 241 -4.23 -9.68 10.77
N LYS A 242 -4.60 -10.01 9.52
CA LYS A 242 -5.54 -11.10 9.19
C LYS A 242 -5.38 -11.56 7.75
N GLY A 243 -5.81 -12.78 7.45
CA GLY A 243 -5.87 -13.29 6.08
C GLY A 243 -5.85 -14.81 5.99
N PRO A 244 -5.84 -15.35 4.76
CA PRO A 244 -5.98 -16.79 4.51
C PRO A 244 -4.81 -17.64 4.99
N GLU A 245 -3.63 -17.06 5.26
CA GLU A 245 -2.45 -17.78 5.76
C GLU A 245 -2.46 -17.99 7.28
N GLU A 246 -3.50 -17.54 8.01
CA GLU A 246 -3.53 -17.58 9.47
C GLU A 246 -3.30 -18.99 10.03
N GLU A 247 -4.01 -19.98 9.49
CA GLU A 247 -3.89 -21.38 9.95
C GLU A 247 -2.46 -21.92 9.73
N ARG A 248 -1.87 -21.63 8.55
CA ARG A 248 -0.50 -22.02 8.25
C ARG A 248 0.52 -21.35 9.17
N LEU A 249 0.34 -20.06 9.45
CA LEU A 249 1.22 -19.31 10.35
C LEU A 249 1.11 -19.80 11.79
N ARG A 250 -0.10 -20.14 12.27
CA ARG A 250 -0.31 -20.75 13.60
C ARG A 250 0.33 -22.13 13.71
N ALA A 251 0.26 -22.95 12.64
CA ALA A 251 0.93 -24.26 12.61
C ALA A 251 2.47 -24.12 12.65
N LEU A 252 3.02 -23.09 12.01
CA LEU A 252 4.45 -22.77 12.08
C LEU A 252 4.84 -22.28 13.48
N ALA A 253 4.04 -21.38 14.06
CA ALA A 253 4.24 -20.84 15.41
C ALA A 253 4.25 -21.94 16.50
N ALA A 254 3.44 -22.97 16.34
CA ALA A 254 3.40 -24.09 17.26
C ALA A 254 4.68 -24.95 17.27
N GLN A 255 5.54 -24.79 16.26
CA GLN A 255 6.85 -25.49 16.15
C GLN A 255 8.02 -24.59 16.54
N SER A 256 7.77 -23.28 16.77
CA SER A 256 8.80 -22.32 17.12
C SER A 256 9.32 -22.57 18.54
N SER A 257 10.62 -22.36 18.75
CA SER A 257 11.27 -22.43 20.04
C SER A 257 11.03 -21.19 20.92
N VAL A 258 10.48 -20.12 20.35
CA VAL A 258 10.09 -18.88 21.07
C VAL A 258 8.56 -18.71 21.06
N PRO A 259 8.00 -17.99 22.04
CA PRO A 259 6.56 -17.67 22.04
C PRO A 259 6.17 -16.86 20.80
N VAL A 260 5.07 -17.22 20.15
CA VAL A 260 4.49 -16.48 19.03
C VAL A 260 3.04 -16.11 19.33
N HIS A 261 2.76 -14.81 19.39
CA HIS A 261 1.45 -14.25 19.69
C HIS A 261 0.78 -13.73 18.42
N PHE A 262 -0.53 -13.96 18.29
CA PHE A 262 -1.32 -13.47 17.15
C PHE A 262 -2.29 -12.39 17.59
N VAL A 263 -2.23 -11.24 16.93
CA VAL A 263 -3.16 -10.12 17.11
C VAL A 263 -4.00 -9.98 15.84
N ILE A 264 -5.24 -10.47 15.90
CA ILE A 264 -6.09 -10.59 14.71
C ILE A 264 -6.92 -9.34 14.53
N ALA A 265 -6.76 -8.68 13.37
CA ALA A 265 -7.50 -7.49 12.97
C ALA A 265 -7.51 -6.38 14.05
N PRO A 266 -6.35 -5.94 14.55
CA PRO A 266 -6.27 -4.92 15.59
C PRO A 266 -7.00 -3.64 15.18
N SER A 267 -7.53 -2.92 16.18
CA SER A 267 -7.91 -1.52 16.00
C SER A 267 -6.68 -0.66 15.68
N ASP A 268 -6.88 0.55 15.17
CA ASP A 268 -5.75 1.47 14.92
C ASP A 268 -4.98 1.77 16.21
N ALA A 269 -5.69 1.96 17.34
CA ALA A 269 -5.06 2.24 18.63
C ALA A 269 -4.19 1.06 19.10
N LEU A 270 -4.72 -0.16 19.03
CA LEU A 270 -3.94 -1.36 19.33
C LEU A 270 -2.74 -1.52 18.39
N LEU A 271 -2.92 -1.27 17.08
CA LEU A 271 -1.84 -1.38 16.12
C LEU A 271 -0.70 -0.39 16.41
N PHE A 272 -1.03 0.87 16.70
CA PHE A 272 -0.01 1.85 17.05
C PHE A 272 0.65 1.57 18.41
N SER A 273 -0.09 1.02 19.39
CA SER A 273 0.48 0.50 20.63
C SER A 273 1.50 -0.61 20.36
N LEU A 274 1.19 -1.53 19.44
CA LEU A 274 2.14 -2.60 19.06
C LEU A 274 3.40 -2.04 18.41
N TYR A 275 3.28 -1.00 17.57
CA TYR A 275 4.46 -0.34 17.04
C TYR A 275 5.30 0.28 18.16
N GLN A 276 4.71 1.03 19.09
CA GLN A 276 5.45 1.66 20.19
C GLN A 276 6.11 0.65 21.12
N ALA A 277 5.49 -0.52 21.35
CA ALA A 277 6.00 -1.55 22.25
C ALA A 277 7.05 -2.47 21.60
N ALA A 278 7.05 -2.60 20.27
CA ALA A 278 7.95 -3.51 19.58
C ALA A 278 9.41 -3.06 19.64
N ARG A 279 10.32 -3.99 19.84
CA ARG A 279 11.77 -3.73 19.76
C ARG A 279 12.22 -3.48 18.32
N VAL A 280 11.56 -4.14 17.37
CA VAL A 280 11.84 -4.02 15.93
C VAL A 280 10.64 -4.53 15.13
N LEU A 281 10.34 -3.86 14.02
CA LEU A 281 9.44 -4.38 12.98
C LEU A 281 10.27 -5.13 11.94
N VAL A 282 9.96 -6.41 11.69
CA VAL A 282 10.55 -7.17 10.57
C VAL A 282 9.55 -7.22 9.41
N PHE A 283 9.96 -6.68 8.28
CA PHE A 283 9.13 -6.53 7.09
C PHE A 283 9.83 -7.08 5.83
N PRO A 284 9.83 -8.41 5.62
CA PRO A 284 10.59 -9.06 4.55
C PRO A 284 9.90 -8.99 3.18
N ALA A 285 8.68 -8.48 3.11
CA ALA A 285 7.90 -8.40 1.87
C ALA A 285 8.50 -7.42 0.85
N ILE A 286 8.40 -7.75 -0.44
CA ILE A 286 8.68 -6.81 -1.53
C ILE A 286 7.42 -5.98 -1.78
N GLU A 287 7.51 -4.68 -1.49
CA GLU A 287 6.40 -3.73 -1.68
C GLU A 287 6.72 -2.65 -2.69
N ASP A 288 5.68 -2.05 -3.25
CA ASP A 288 5.83 -0.91 -4.15
C ASP A 288 6.25 0.36 -3.41
N PHE A 289 5.84 0.51 -2.14
CA PHE A 289 6.28 1.56 -1.23
C PHE A 289 6.43 1.04 0.21
N GLY A 290 5.35 0.48 0.81
CA GLY A 290 5.36 -0.02 2.19
C GLY A 290 4.97 1.05 3.22
N ILE A 291 3.67 1.24 3.45
CA ILE A 291 3.14 2.17 4.48
C ILE A 291 3.52 1.70 5.89
N VAL A 292 3.44 0.40 6.15
CA VAL A 292 3.72 -0.22 7.47
C VAL A 292 5.12 0.14 8.02
N PRO A 293 6.22 0.04 7.24
CA PRO A 293 7.53 0.53 7.67
C PRO A 293 7.56 2.00 8.07
N VAL A 294 6.80 2.86 7.39
CA VAL A 294 6.72 4.29 7.74
C VAL A 294 5.94 4.50 9.04
N GLU A 295 4.80 3.80 9.21
CA GLU A 295 4.00 3.87 10.45
C GLU A 295 4.81 3.42 11.67
N ALA A 296 5.58 2.33 11.55
CA ALA A 296 6.46 1.85 12.63
C ALA A 296 7.56 2.87 12.98
N GLN A 297 8.23 3.43 11.97
CA GLN A 297 9.23 4.48 12.20
C GLN A 297 8.62 5.75 12.82
N ALA A 298 7.40 6.13 12.42
CA ALA A 298 6.68 7.25 13.03
C ALA A 298 6.41 7.02 14.53
N ALA A 299 6.24 5.76 14.95
CA ALA A 299 6.11 5.36 16.34
C ALA A 299 7.46 5.19 17.07
N GLY A 300 8.60 5.45 16.40
CA GLY A 300 9.94 5.31 16.98
C GLY A 300 10.53 3.89 16.89
N THR A 301 9.86 2.98 16.20
CA THR A 301 10.28 1.57 16.10
C THR A 301 11.21 1.36 14.91
N PRO A 302 12.42 0.81 15.11
CA PRO A 302 13.32 0.48 14.01
C PRO A 302 12.75 -0.63 13.14
N VAL A 303 13.13 -0.63 11.84
CA VAL A 303 12.58 -1.54 10.85
C VAL A 303 13.69 -2.36 10.19
N VAL A 304 13.47 -3.67 10.06
CA VAL A 304 14.30 -4.57 9.25
C VAL A 304 13.53 -4.96 7.99
N THR A 305 14.16 -4.80 6.82
CA THR A 305 13.59 -5.20 5.53
C THR A 305 14.55 -6.10 4.76
N GLY A 306 14.02 -6.83 3.77
CA GLY A 306 14.84 -7.45 2.73
C GLY A 306 15.42 -6.40 1.76
N PRO A 307 16.32 -6.81 0.83
CA PRO A 307 17.11 -5.89 0.01
C PRO A 307 16.40 -5.31 -1.21
N ILE A 308 15.13 -5.66 -1.46
CA ILE A 308 14.41 -5.29 -2.68
C ILE A 308 13.04 -4.71 -2.33
N GLY A 309 12.68 -3.60 -3.00
CA GLY A 309 11.35 -3.00 -2.94
C GLY A 309 11.36 -1.51 -2.61
N GLY A 310 10.20 -0.87 -2.77
CA GLY A 310 10.01 0.55 -2.48
C GLY A 310 10.05 0.87 -0.98
N GLN A 311 9.85 -0.11 -0.10
CA GLN A 311 9.96 0.07 1.35
C GLN A 311 11.38 0.51 1.79
N LEU A 312 12.40 0.21 1.00
CA LEU A 312 13.78 0.66 1.27
C LEU A 312 13.89 2.19 1.30
N GLU A 313 13.05 2.86 0.53
CA GLU A 313 13.08 4.31 0.42
C GLU A 313 12.55 5.03 1.67
N SER A 314 11.85 4.30 2.54
CA SER A 314 11.39 4.84 3.82
C SER A 314 12.48 4.82 4.91
N LEU A 315 13.50 3.97 4.78
CA LEU A 315 14.52 3.80 5.80
C LEU A 315 15.67 4.81 5.62
N THR A 316 16.28 5.14 6.75
CA THR A 316 17.64 5.69 6.84
C THR A 316 18.51 4.60 7.45
N PRO A 317 19.25 3.81 6.64
CA PRO A 317 20.01 2.67 7.11
C PRO A 317 20.99 3.06 8.24
N GLY A 318 21.07 2.25 9.28
CA GLY A 318 21.89 2.51 10.47
C GLY A 318 21.31 3.57 11.43
N ARG A 319 20.16 4.17 11.11
CA ARG A 319 19.47 5.14 11.98
C ARG A 319 18.04 4.70 12.32
N THR A 320 17.21 4.46 11.31
CA THR A 320 15.79 4.09 11.51
C THR A 320 15.51 2.63 11.18
N GLY A 321 16.51 1.91 10.72
CA GLY A 321 16.39 0.49 10.39
C GLY A 321 17.60 -0.07 9.69
N VAL A 322 17.51 -1.35 9.37
CA VAL A 322 18.56 -2.14 8.74
C VAL A 322 17.99 -2.87 7.52
N ILE A 323 18.78 -2.88 6.44
CA ILE A 323 18.47 -3.63 5.22
C ILE A 323 19.26 -4.93 5.29
N ALA A 324 18.58 -6.06 5.41
CA ALA A 324 19.21 -7.38 5.40
C ALA A 324 19.85 -7.66 4.02
N ALA A 325 20.97 -8.39 4.00
CA ALA A 325 21.68 -8.73 2.77
C ALA A 325 20.84 -9.62 1.83
N SER A 326 20.00 -10.49 2.41
CA SER A 326 18.99 -11.28 1.70
C SER A 326 17.75 -11.49 2.57
N THR A 327 16.75 -12.23 2.08
CA THR A 327 15.61 -12.68 2.88
C THR A 327 15.83 -14.05 3.53
N ASP A 328 17.04 -14.56 3.54
CA ASP A 328 17.38 -15.77 4.29
C ASP A 328 17.33 -15.50 5.79
N VAL A 329 16.99 -16.51 6.57
CA VAL A 329 16.78 -16.37 8.02
C VAL A 329 18.03 -15.84 8.74
N ILE A 330 19.22 -16.27 8.31
CA ILE A 330 20.49 -15.83 8.90
C ILE A 330 20.70 -14.34 8.66
N ASP A 331 20.52 -13.84 7.45
CA ASP A 331 20.70 -12.44 7.10
C ASP A 331 19.65 -11.55 7.78
N LEU A 332 18.41 -12.04 7.88
CA LEU A 332 17.36 -11.34 8.63
C LEU A 332 17.68 -11.29 10.13
N ALA A 333 18.17 -12.37 10.72
CA ALA A 333 18.55 -12.41 12.11
C ALA A 333 19.72 -11.45 12.43
N LEU A 334 20.74 -11.41 11.57
CA LEU A 334 21.85 -10.45 11.70
C LEU A 334 21.36 -8.99 11.61
N ALA A 335 20.42 -8.72 10.68
CA ALA A 335 19.83 -7.39 10.57
C ALA A 335 18.96 -7.02 11.78
N VAL A 336 18.23 -7.99 12.37
CA VAL A 336 17.50 -7.78 13.63
C VAL A 336 18.46 -7.47 14.76
N ASP A 337 19.52 -8.25 14.93
CA ASP A 337 20.56 -8.03 15.92
C ASP A 337 21.22 -6.64 15.81
N GLU A 338 21.42 -6.15 14.58
CA GLU A 338 21.93 -4.81 14.32
C GLU A 338 20.88 -3.75 14.69
N ALA A 339 19.62 -3.96 14.27
CA ALA A 339 18.52 -3.03 14.54
C ALA A 339 18.24 -2.84 16.04
N LEU A 340 18.40 -3.90 16.85
CA LEU A 340 18.25 -3.86 18.30
C LEU A 340 19.32 -3.00 19.02
N ARG A 341 20.41 -2.66 18.33
CA ARG A 341 21.51 -1.82 18.84
C ARG A 341 21.46 -0.38 18.34
N LEU A 342 20.49 -0.04 17.50
CA LEU A 342 20.34 1.33 17.02
C LEU A 342 19.94 2.26 18.16
N ASP A 343 20.48 3.48 18.12
CA ASP A 343 20.07 4.52 19.05
C ASP A 343 18.61 4.93 18.79
N PRO A 344 17.86 5.34 19.82
CA PRO A 344 16.54 5.93 19.66
C PRO A 344 16.56 7.10 18.69
N PHE A 345 15.54 7.24 17.87
CA PHE A 345 15.41 8.31 16.88
C PHE A 345 14.05 9.02 16.99
N ASP A 346 14.01 10.27 16.52
CA ASP A 346 12.77 11.02 16.41
C ASP A 346 11.97 10.48 15.21
N GLY A 347 10.82 9.86 15.50
CA GLY A 347 9.96 9.26 14.49
C GLY A 347 9.35 10.30 13.56
N PHE A 348 9.08 11.54 14.02
CA PHE A 348 8.59 12.60 13.16
C PHE A 348 9.66 13.07 12.18
N GLU A 349 10.85 13.40 12.66
CA GLU A 349 11.96 13.78 11.79
C GLU A 349 12.25 12.71 10.73
N ALA A 350 12.20 11.45 11.12
CA ALA A 350 12.45 10.31 10.22
C ALA A 350 11.39 10.19 9.11
N THR A 351 10.13 10.55 9.40
CA THR A 351 8.97 10.24 8.53
C THR A 351 8.24 11.47 7.98
N ALA A 352 8.61 12.69 8.36
CA ALA A 352 7.94 13.94 7.93
C ALA A 352 7.81 14.08 6.40
N ARG A 353 8.76 13.52 5.66
CA ARG A 353 8.72 13.49 4.18
C ARG A 353 7.58 12.64 3.59
N PHE A 354 6.84 11.90 4.41
CA PHE A 354 5.69 11.10 4.01
C PHE A 354 4.37 11.64 4.58
N ALA A 355 4.42 12.81 5.22
CA ALA A 355 3.27 13.48 5.80
C ALA A 355 2.17 13.75 4.77
N THR A 356 0.91 13.67 5.20
CA THR A 356 -0.25 13.83 4.33
C THR A 356 -0.28 15.21 3.67
N ALA A 357 0.03 16.28 4.41
CA ALA A 357 0.04 17.64 3.88
C ALA A 357 1.07 17.79 2.73
N ARG A 358 2.26 17.20 2.88
CA ARG A 358 3.29 17.23 1.83
C ARG A 358 2.82 16.52 0.56
N PHE A 359 2.20 15.35 0.68
CA PHE A 359 1.61 14.65 -0.46
C PHE A 359 0.58 15.51 -1.19
N GLU A 360 -0.31 16.17 -0.46
CA GLU A 360 -1.34 17.02 -1.04
C GLU A 360 -0.75 18.22 -1.80
N ASP A 361 0.29 18.86 -1.25
CA ASP A 361 0.96 19.98 -1.88
C ASP A 361 1.71 19.56 -3.16
N GLU A 362 2.46 18.45 -3.10
CA GLU A 362 3.14 17.89 -4.27
C GLU A 362 2.14 17.47 -5.36
N LEU A 363 0.99 16.93 -4.96
CA LEU A 363 -0.04 16.53 -5.91
C LEU A 363 -0.73 17.73 -6.56
N ARG A 364 -0.98 18.84 -5.82
CA ARG A 364 -1.48 20.09 -6.38
C ARG A 364 -0.49 20.65 -7.42
N ALA A 365 0.80 20.67 -7.08
CA ALA A 365 1.83 21.12 -8.00
C ALA A 365 1.99 20.22 -9.23
N PHE A 366 1.69 18.93 -9.10
CA PHE A 366 1.77 17.97 -10.20
C PHE A 366 0.63 18.14 -11.22
N VAL A 367 -0.55 18.57 -10.78
CA VAL A 367 -1.76 18.72 -11.62
C VAL A 367 -1.84 20.10 -12.30
N THR A 368 -1.05 21.08 -11.87
CA THR A 368 -0.95 22.42 -12.48
C THR A 368 0.12 22.47 -13.56
#